data_e63c8161043f27d9c7f2fa77a37e70b4
#
_entry.id   e63c8161043f27d9c7f2fa77a37e70b4
#
_cell.length_a   1.000
_cell.length_b   1.000
_cell.length_c   1.000
_cell.angle_alpha   90.00
_cell.angle_beta   90.00
_cell.angle_gamma   90.00
#
_symmetry.space_group_name_H-M   'P 1'
#
loop_
_entity.id
_entity.type
_entity.pdbx_description
1 polymer ?
#
loop_
_entity_poly.entity_id
_entity_poly.type
_entity_poly.pdbx_seq_one_letter_code
_entity_poly.pdbx_strand_id
1 'polypeptide(L)'
;TLEDRTYLEWIKSIIDFYLYNLQFEAISYLENILSKVSSTTLIYLKVLNTLSNFYSLVGREEDYEKNYAHLMELYQTKNLDYQEFLFGYIRVRHNYAHYLVSKEKYNEAIQEALETIELCKQRQTSYQLAPLLILVGNAGAKFLDKEQVKNYYIEARELCKIYNNPLMLMKIENYLKELETD
;
A
#
# COMPACT_ATOMS: atom_id res chain seq x y z
N THR A 1 -20.56 18.59 5.82
CA THR A 1 -19.93 18.50 7.16
C THR A 1 -18.45 18.89 7.10
N LEU A 2 -17.80 19.09 8.26
CA LEU A 2 -16.33 19.32 8.33
C LEU A 2 -15.57 18.12 7.76
N GLU A 3 -16.05 16.94 8.02
CA GLU A 3 -15.46 15.69 7.53
C GLU A 3 -15.54 15.57 6.01
N ASP A 4 -16.66 15.91 5.38
CA ASP A 4 -16.81 15.91 3.93
C ASP A 4 -15.83 16.88 3.27
N ARG A 5 -15.67 18.07 3.86
CA ARG A 5 -14.71 19.06 3.38
C ARG A 5 -13.28 18.52 3.46
N THR A 6 -12.91 17.94 4.59
CA THR A 6 -11.58 17.34 4.80
C THR A 6 -11.32 16.21 3.79
N TYR A 7 -12.35 15.40 3.49
CA TYR A 7 -12.25 14.34 2.50
C TYR A 7 -11.97 14.90 1.10
N LEU A 8 -12.68 15.96 0.69
CA LEU A 8 -12.46 16.62 -0.60
C LEU A 8 -11.07 17.26 -0.69
N GLU A 9 -10.61 17.88 0.40
CA GLU A 9 -9.29 18.47 0.50
C GLU A 9 -8.18 17.41 0.40
N TRP A 10 -8.37 16.25 1.01
CA TRP A 10 -7.46 15.10 0.88
C TRP A 10 -7.40 14.59 -0.57
N ILE A 11 -8.54 14.36 -1.23
CA ILE A 11 -8.58 13.94 -2.63
C ILE A 11 -7.90 14.96 -3.55
N LYS A 12 -8.17 16.26 -3.33
CA LYS A 12 -7.52 17.34 -4.08
C LYS A 12 -6.00 17.25 -3.94
N SER A 13 -5.47 17.05 -2.75
CA SER A 13 -4.02 16.92 -2.53
C SER A 13 -3.42 15.75 -3.31
N ILE A 14 -4.14 14.63 -3.46
CA ILE A 14 -3.70 13.49 -4.27
C ILE A 14 -3.62 13.89 -5.75
N ILE A 15 -4.62 14.59 -6.26
CA ILE A 15 -4.66 15.10 -7.62
C ILE A 15 -3.52 16.10 -7.86
N ASP A 16 -3.33 17.06 -6.97
CA ASP A 16 -2.27 18.06 -7.04
C ASP A 16 -0.88 17.39 -7.10
N PHE A 17 -0.67 16.36 -6.28
CA PHE A 17 0.61 15.64 -6.24
C PHE A 17 0.90 14.87 -7.54
N TYR A 18 -0.05 14.06 -8.02
CA TYR A 18 0.21 13.13 -9.13
C TYR A 18 -0.06 13.70 -10.52
N LEU A 19 -1.06 14.59 -10.66
CA LEU A 19 -1.46 15.11 -11.97
C LEU A 19 -0.88 16.49 -12.25
N TYR A 20 -0.79 17.35 -11.24
CA TYR A 20 -0.28 18.71 -11.42
C TYR A 20 1.16 18.89 -10.99
N ASN A 21 1.81 17.83 -10.45
CA ASN A 21 3.19 17.84 -9.97
C ASN A 21 3.47 18.91 -8.89
N LEU A 22 2.44 19.28 -8.13
CA LEU A 22 2.50 20.23 -7.02
C LEU A 22 2.85 19.48 -5.70
N GLN A 23 4.02 18.83 -5.67
CA GLN A 23 4.38 17.89 -4.62
C GLN A 23 4.52 18.56 -3.25
N PHE A 24 5.22 19.69 -3.20
CA PHE A 24 5.46 20.41 -1.93
C PHE A 24 4.18 21.03 -1.37
N GLU A 25 3.36 21.61 -2.23
CA GLU A 25 2.08 22.19 -1.86
C GLU A 25 1.13 21.11 -1.34
N ALA A 26 1.05 19.96 -2.02
CA ALA A 26 0.22 18.83 -1.61
C ALA A 26 0.65 18.29 -0.23
N ILE A 27 1.95 18.13 0.01
CA ILE A 27 2.50 17.71 1.31
C ILE A 27 2.12 18.73 2.40
N SER A 28 2.44 20.00 2.20
CA SER A 28 2.15 21.06 3.16
C SER A 28 0.66 21.13 3.49
N TYR A 29 -0.19 20.89 2.49
CA TYR A 29 -1.64 20.88 2.65
C TYR A 29 -2.10 19.71 3.51
N LEU A 30 -1.57 18.49 3.30
CA LEU A 30 -1.88 17.32 4.12
C LEU A 30 -1.36 17.47 5.57
N GLU A 31 -0.18 18.04 5.77
CA GLU A 31 0.36 18.38 7.09
C GLU A 31 -0.60 19.32 7.86
N ASN A 32 -1.13 20.34 7.16
CA ASN A 32 -2.10 21.27 7.72
C ASN A 32 -3.45 20.59 8.05
N ILE A 33 -3.92 19.66 7.22
CA ILE A 33 -5.12 18.85 7.53
C ILE A 33 -4.90 18.07 8.83
N LEU A 34 -3.78 17.35 8.96
CA LEU A 34 -3.48 16.54 10.14
C LEU A 34 -3.40 17.36 11.43
N SER A 35 -2.97 18.63 11.35
CA SER A 35 -2.93 19.52 12.53
C SER A 35 -4.32 19.91 13.06
N LYS A 36 -5.38 19.71 12.26
CA LYS A 36 -6.77 20.15 12.55
C LYS A 36 -7.73 18.99 12.80
N VAL A 37 -7.36 17.79 12.42
CA VAL A 37 -8.21 16.60 12.48
C VAL A 37 -7.79 15.72 13.66
N SER A 38 -8.76 15.18 14.40
CA SER A 38 -8.48 14.27 15.51
C SER A 38 -7.85 12.97 15.01
N SER A 39 -6.77 12.52 15.65
CA SER A 39 -6.08 11.25 15.37
C SER A 39 -6.95 10.00 15.58
N THR A 40 -8.11 10.14 16.21
CA THR A 40 -9.06 9.04 16.40
C THR A 40 -9.92 8.75 15.17
N THR A 41 -9.98 9.66 14.20
CA THR A 41 -10.87 9.58 13.05
C THR A 41 -10.27 8.74 11.92
N LEU A 42 -11.15 8.13 11.11
CA LEU A 42 -10.74 7.36 9.93
C LEU A 42 -10.04 8.25 8.88
N ILE A 43 -10.52 9.49 8.71
CA ILE A 43 -9.93 10.42 7.76
C ILE A 43 -8.49 10.79 8.15
N TYR A 44 -8.18 10.91 9.44
CA TYR A 44 -6.81 11.14 9.90
C TYR A 44 -5.88 10.01 9.45
N LEU A 45 -6.28 8.75 9.63
CA LEU A 45 -5.48 7.58 9.21
C LEU A 45 -5.26 7.56 7.69
N LYS A 46 -6.29 7.91 6.91
CA LYS A 46 -6.19 8.00 5.43
C LYS A 46 -5.22 9.09 5.00
N VAL A 47 -5.32 10.27 5.59
CA VAL A 47 -4.46 11.42 5.28
C VAL A 47 -3.01 11.12 5.68
N LEU A 48 -2.78 10.57 6.88
CA LEU A 48 -1.44 10.24 7.38
C LEU A 48 -0.77 9.18 6.50
N ASN A 49 -1.50 8.14 6.07
CA ASN A 49 -0.96 7.14 5.15
C ASN A 49 -0.63 7.73 3.77
N THR A 50 -1.46 8.64 3.25
CA THR A 50 -1.18 9.32 1.98
C THR A 50 0.06 10.21 2.09
N LEU A 51 0.16 10.98 3.17
CA LEU A 51 1.31 11.83 3.45
C LEU A 51 2.60 11.02 3.56
N SER A 52 2.54 9.86 4.24
CA SER A 52 3.69 8.94 4.32
C SER A 52 4.16 8.52 2.93
N ASN A 53 3.24 8.12 2.05
CA ASN A 53 3.60 7.75 0.68
C ASN A 53 4.22 8.93 -0.09
N PHE A 54 3.72 10.14 0.10
CA PHE A 54 4.31 11.32 -0.51
C PHE A 54 5.72 11.57 -0.02
N TYR A 55 5.99 11.42 1.28
CA TYR A 55 7.34 11.52 1.83
C TYR A 55 8.30 10.49 1.22
N SER A 56 7.86 9.25 1.08
CA SER A 56 8.66 8.22 0.40
C SER A 56 9.02 8.60 -1.04
N LEU A 57 8.04 9.14 -1.79
CA LEU A 57 8.22 9.51 -3.20
C LEU A 57 9.15 10.73 -3.40
N VAL A 58 9.20 11.64 -2.42
CA VAL A 58 10.09 12.81 -2.46
C VAL A 58 11.40 12.62 -1.70
N GLY A 59 11.67 11.40 -1.19
CA GLY A 59 12.92 11.06 -0.50
C GLY A 59 13.02 11.54 0.95
N ARG A 60 11.89 11.90 1.59
CA ARG A 60 11.82 12.25 3.02
C ARG A 60 11.68 10.99 3.88
N GLU A 61 12.72 10.18 3.95
CA GLU A 61 12.70 8.85 4.55
C GLU A 61 12.41 8.85 6.06
N GLU A 62 13.06 9.74 6.81
CA GLU A 62 12.86 9.88 8.26
C GLU A 62 11.39 10.21 8.59
N ASP A 63 10.78 11.10 7.81
CA ASP A 63 9.38 11.47 7.98
C ASP A 63 8.45 10.30 7.63
N TYR A 64 8.78 9.52 6.59
CA TYR A 64 8.05 8.29 6.25
C TYR A 64 8.08 7.29 7.41
N GLU A 65 9.26 6.96 7.92
CA GLU A 65 9.43 5.97 8.98
C GLU A 65 8.73 6.40 10.27
N LYS A 66 8.83 7.68 10.63
CA LYS A 66 8.11 8.25 11.77
C LYS A 66 6.59 8.13 11.62
N ASN A 67 6.06 8.46 10.45
CA ASN A 67 4.63 8.36 10.17
C ASN A 67 4.16 6.90 10.14
N TYR A 68 4.96 6.00 9.57
CA TYR A 68 4.65 4.57 9.58
C TYR A 68 4.57 4.02 11.02
N ALA A 69 5.55 4.32 11.86
CA ALA A 69 5.53 3.90 13.25
C ALA A 69 4.27 4.43 13.97
N HIS A 70 3.94 5.71 13.76
CA HIS A 70 2.74 6.32 14.34
C HIS A 70 1.44 5.67 13.82
N LEU A 71 1.35 5.35 12.52
CA LEU A 71 0.21 4.62 11.97
C LEU A 71 0.05 3.24 12.63
N MET A 72 1.15 2.51 12.82
CA MET A 72 1.11 1.19 13.46
C MET A 72 0.63 1.28 14.91
N GLU A 73 1.09 2.27 15.69
CA GLU A 73 0.59 2.55 17.05
C GLU A 73 -0.92 2.85 17.06
N LEU A 74 -1.39 3.70 16.14
CA LEU A 74 -2.81 4.03 16.03
C LEU A 74 -3.66 2.79 15.69
N TYR A 75 -3.20 1.94 14.77
CA TYR A 75 -3.92 0.73 14.40
C TYR A 75 -3.96 -0.33 15.50
N GLN A 76 -3.01 -0.36 16.45
CA GLN A 76 -3.09 -1.22 17.64
C GLN A 76 -4.30 -0.92 18.51
N THR A 77 -4.82 0.31 18.46
CA THR A 77 -6.01 0.73 19.21
C THR A 77 -7.32 0.54 18.46
N LYS A 78 -7.28 0.11 17.20
CA LYS A 78 -8.49 -0.03 16.35
C LYS A 78 -9.02 -1.45 16.35
N ASN A 79 -10.35 -1.54 16.32
CA ASN A 79 -11.00 -2.84 16.12
C ASN A 79 -10.99 -3.18 14.61
N LEU A 80 -10.15 -4.15 14.22
CA LEU A 80 -10.02 -4.61 12.84
C LEU A 80 -11.20 -5.49 12.36
N ASP A 81 -12.23 -5.72 13.17
CA ASP A 81 -13.48 -6.32 12.70
C ASP A 81 -14.29 -5.33 11.87
N TYR A 82 -14.05 -4.03 12.04
CA TYR A 82 -14.59 -3.01 11.15
C TYR A 82 -13.77 -2.96 9.85
N GLN A 83 -14.43 -3.23 8.73
CA GLN A 83 -13.83 -3.34 7.40
C GLN A 83 -12.95 -2.13 7.03
N GLU A 84 -13.38 -0.93 7.39
CA GLU A 84 -12.66 0.30 7.06
C GLU A 84 -11.30 0.38 7.75
N PHE A 85 -11.20 -0.06 9.01
CA PHE A 85 -9.92 -0.12 9.73
C PHE A 85 -9.06 -1.28 9.21
N LEU A 86 -9.66 -2.44 8.95
CA LEU A 86 -8.94 -3.57 8.37
C LEU A 86 -8.31 -3.21 7.02
N PHE A 87 -9.08 -2.62 6.11
CA PHE A 87 -8.57 -2.23 4.80
C PHE A 87 -7.51 -1.14 4.89
N GLY A 88 -7.69 -0.19 5.79
CA GLY A 88 -6.67 0.83 6.07
C GLY A 88 -5.37 0.21 6.57
N TYR A 89 -5.44 -0.71 7.51
CA TYR A 89 -4.29 -1.42 8.07
C TYR A 89 -3.55 -2.26 7.01
N ILE A 90 -4.28 -3.06 6.23
CA ILE A 90 -3.71 -3.83 5.12
C ILE A 90 -3.01 -2.91 4.11
N ARG A 91 -3.60 -1.75 3.79
CA ARG A 91 -3.01 -0.78 2.86
C ARG A 91 -1.71 -0.18 3.41
N VAL A 92 -1.66 0.15 4.69
CA VAL A 92 -0.43 0.67 5.33
C VAL A 92 0.69 -0.37 5.25
N ARG A 93 0.42 -1.62 5.57
CA ARG A 93 1.40 -2.71 5.49
C ARG A 93 1.86 -2.98 4.06
N HIS A 94 0.94 -2.99 3.09
CA HIS A 94 1.27 -3.10 1.68
C HIS A 94 2.19 -1.96 1.21
N ASN A 95 1.89 -0.72 1.59
CA ASN A 95 2.72 0.44 1.25
C ASN A 95 4.12 0.34 1.89
N TYR A 96 4.20 -0.17 3.11
CA TYR A 96 5.48 -0.40 3.78
C TYR A 96 6.32 -1.47 3.08
N ALA A 97 5.70 -2.57 2.65
CA ALA A 97 6.40 -3.58 1.85
C ALA A 97 6.96 -2.99 0.54
N HIS A 98 6.21 -2.11 -0.13
CA HIS A 98 6.72 -1.36 -1.30
C HIS A 98 7.88 -0.42 -0.95
N TYR A 99 7.79 0.29 0.17
CA TYR A 99 8.88 1.12 0.67
C TYR A 99 10.15 0.28 0.91
N LEU A 100 10.04 -0.88 1.55
CA LEU A 100 11.16 -1.79 1.76
C LEU A 100 11.79 -2.26 0.44
N VAL A 101 10.98 -2.56 -0.59
CA VAL A 101 11.48 -2.87 -1.94
C VAL A 101 12.28 -1.70 -2.51
N SER A 102 11.79 -0.47 -2.36
CA SER A 102 12.50 0.74 -2.85
C SER A 102 13.83 0.98 -2.14
N LYS A 103 14.02 0.40 -0.95
CA LYS A 103 15.26 0.41 -0.17
C LYS A 103 16.12 -0.85 -0.37
N GLU A 104 15.78 -1.68 -1.34
CA GLU A 104 16.43 -2.97 -1.62
C GLU A 104 16.43 -3.96 -0.42
N LYS A 105 15.57 -3.74 0.56
CA LYS A 105 15.34 -4.61 1.71
C LYS A 105 14.35 -5.73 1.36
N TYR A 106 14.72 -6.54 0.36
CA TYR A 106 13.82 -7.51 -0.27
C TYR A 106 13.30 -8.58 0.70
N ASN A 107 14.16 -9.10 1.59
CA ASN A 107 13.74 -10.13 2.55
C ASN A 107 12.71 -9.58 3.55
N GLU A 108 12.92 -8.37 4.06
CA GLU A 108 11.97 -7.69 4.95
C GLU A 108 10.66 -7.39 4.22
N ALA A 109 10.73 -6.97 2.95
CA ALA A 109 9.56 -6.71 2.11
C ALA A 109 8.72 -7.96 1.87
N ILE A 110 9.37 -9.09 1.58
CA ILE A 110 8.72 -10.39 1.38
C ILE A 110 8.04 -10.83 2.68
N GLN A 111 8.74 -10.74 3.82
CA GLN A 111 8.17 -11.11 5.12
C GLN A 111 6.93 -10.26 5.43
N GLU A 112 7.02 -8.93 5.29
CA GLU A 112 5.90 -8.02 5.54
C GLU A 112 4.69 -8.32 4.64
N ALA A 113 4.95 -8.61 3.35
CA ALA A 113 3.91 -8.96 2.41
C ALA A 113 3.26 -10.31 2.73
N LEU A 114 4.04 -11.35 3.08
CA LEU A 114 3.52 -12.68 3.44
C LEU A 114 2.69 -12.64 4.72
N GLU A 115 3.13 -11.92 5.74
CA GLU A 115 2.34 -11.72 6.97
C GLU A 115 1.02 -10.98 6.68
N THR A 116 1.04 -10.03 5.75
CA THR A 116 -0.17 -9.30 5.34
C THR A 116 -1.11 -10.17 4.50
N ILE A 117 -0.56 -11.06 3.65
CA ILE A 117 -1.34 -12.08 2.92
C ILE A 117 -2.03 -13.03 3.91
N GLU A 118 -1.30 -13.47 4.94
CA GLU A 118 -1.87 -14.34 5.97
C GLU A 118 -2.99 -13.64 6.75
N LEU A 119 -2.83 -12.36 7.08
CA LEU A 119 -3.90 -11.55 7.66
C LEU A 119 -5.13 -11.49 6.74
N CYS A 120 -4.94 -11.30 5.44
CA CYS A 120 -6.04 -11.30 4.47
C CYS A 120 -6.80 -12.63 4.46
N LYS A 121 -6.07 -13.76 4.51
CA LYS A 121 -6.66 -15.11 4.57
C LYS A 121 -7.46 -15.31 5.85
N GLN A 122 -6.89 -14.98 7.02
CA GLN A 122 -7.55 -15.09 8.32
C GLN A 122 -8.82 -14.23 8.40
N ARG A 123 -8.81 -13.07 7.79
CA ARG A 123 -9.94 -12.14 7.74
C ARG A 123 -10.88 -12.34 6.55
N GLN A 124 -10.62 -13.38 5.74
CA GLN A 124 -11.43 -13.75 4.56
C GLN A 124 -11.65 -12.57 3.59
N THR A 125 -10.61 -11.77 3.36
CA THR A 125 -10.65 -10.64 2.45
C THR A 125 -9.65 -10.79 1.31
N SER A 126 -10.06 -10.39 0.10
CA SER A 126 -9.17 -10.28 -1.07
C SER A 126 -8.56 -8.88 -1.25
N TYR A 127 -8.87 -7.95 -0.34
CA TYR A 127 -8.36 -6.59 -0.43
C TYR A 127 -6.82 -6.57 -0.44
N GLN A 128 -6.22 -5.95 -1.44
CA GLN A 128 -4.77 -5.91 -1.70
C GLN A 128 -4.07 -7.29 -1.88
N LEU A 129 -4.81 -8.40 -1.95
CA LEU A 129 -4.20 -9.72 -2.02
C LEU A 129 -3.39 -9.94 -3.32
N ALA A 130 -3.96 -9.58 -4.48
CA ALA A 130 -3.23 -9.68 -5.76
C ALA A 130 -1.99 -8.75 -5.81
N PRO A 131 -2.06 -7.46 -5.44
CA PRO A 131 -0.88 -6.61 -5.31
C PRO A 131 0.22 -7.17 -4.39
N LEU A 132 -0.14 -7.73 -3.23
CA LEU A 132 0.82 -8.34 -2.30
C LEU A 132 1.51 -9.57 -2.90
N LEU A 133 0.77 -10.44 -3.58
CA LEU A 133 1.34 -11.61 -4.29
C LEU A 133 2.32 -11.17 -5.39
N ILE A 134 1.97 -10.14 -6.17
CA ILE A 134 2.87 -9.57 -7.17
C ILE A 134 4.15 -9.01 -6.52
N LEU A 135 4.01 -8.32 -5.40
CA LEU A 135 5.15 -7.77 -4.67
C LEU A 135 6.09 -8.89 -4.22
N VAL A 136 5.55 -9.99 -3.65
CA VAL A 136 6.35 -11.17 -3.27
C VAL A 136 7.06 -11.75 -4.48
N GLY A 137 6.37 -11.92 -5.61
CA GLY A 137 6.98 -12.40 -6.86
C GLY A 137 8.11 -11.51 -7.34
N ASN A 138 7.88 -10.20 -7.42
CA ASN A 138 8.87 -9.23 -7.88
C ASN A 138 10.09 -9.14 -6.94
N ALA A 139 9.86 -9.04 -5.62
CA ALA A 139 10.94 -8.98 -4.63
C ALA A 139 11.68 -10.31 -4.54
N GLY A 140 10.96 -11.43 -4.68
CA GLY A 140 11.50 -12.78 -4.59
C GLY A 140 12.27 -13.25 -5.83
N ALA A 141 12.11 -12.59 -6.97
CA ALA A 141 12.77 -13.00 -8.24
C ALA A 141 14.31 -13.16 -8.15
N LYS A 142 14.93 -12.50 -7.16
CA LYS A 142 16.38 -12.60 -6.92
C LYS A 142 16.78 -13.74 -5.96
N PHE A 143 15.84 -14.32 -5.22
CA PHE A 143 16.11 -15.21 -4.08
C PHE A 143 15.31 -16.51 -4.12
N LEU A 144 14.15 -16.50 -4.74
CA LEU A 144 13.28 -17.67 -4.90
C LEU A 144 13.57 -18.36 -6.23
N ASP A 145 13.27 -19.65 -6.30
CA ASP A 145 13.31 -20.33 -7.57
C ASP A 145 12.18 -19.84 -8.52
N LYS A 146 12.42 -20.04 -9.81
CA LYS A 146 11.54 -19.56 -10.88
C LYS A 146 10.10 -20.08 -10.75
N GLU A 147 9.92 -21.31 -10.28
CA GLU A 147 8.61 -21.91 -10.11
C GLU A 147 7.85 -21.29 -8.95
N GLN A 148 8.54 -20.98 -7.83
CA GLN A 148 7.94 -20.26 -6.71
C GLN A 148 7.45 -18.87 -7.12
N VAL A 149 8.28 -18.10 -7.84
CA VAL A 149 7.91 -16.77 -8.36
C VAL A 149 6.71 -16.88 -9.29
N LYS A 150 6.71 -17.85 -10.21
CA LYS A 150 5.61 -18.12 -11.13
C LYS A 150 4.31 -18.41 -10.42
N ASN A 151 4.34 -19.17 -9.33
CA ASN A 151 3.16 -19.50 -8.54
C ASN A 151 2.51 -18.25 -7.94
N TYR A 152 3.27 -17.31 -7.39
CA TYR A 152 2.73 -16.04 -6.89
C TYR A 152 2.02 -15.23 -8.00
N TYR A 153 2.60 -15.18 -9.19
CA TYR A 153 1.96 -14.49 -10.32
C TYR A 153 0.69 -15.21 -10.81
N ILE A 154 0.67 -16.54 -10.82
CA ILE A 154 -0.51 -17.33 -11.18
C ILE A 154 -1.64 -17.07 -10.18
N GLU A 155 -1.38 -17.12 -8.88
CA GLU A 155 -2.38 -16.82 -7.86
C GLU A 155 -2.94 -15.39 -8.02
N ALA A 156 -2.07 -14.40 -8.20
CA ALA A 156 -2.47 -13.02 -8.45
C ALA A 156 -3.32 -12.88 -9.72
N ARG A 157 -2.96 -13.59 -10.79
CA ARG A 157 -3.70 -13.62 -12.06
C ARG A 157 -5.13 -14.13 -11.88
N GLU A 158 -5.29 -15.24 -11.18
CA GLU A 158 -6.62 -15.81 -10.95
C GLU A 158 -7.53 -14.86 -10.12
N LEU A 159 -6.96 -14.21 -9.11
CA LEU A 159 -7.68 -13.15 -8.39
C LEU A 159 -8.09 -12.00 -9.30
N CYS A 160 -7.20 -11.54 -10.17
CA CYS A 160 -7.52 -10.47 -11.13
C CYS A 160 -8.62 -10.83 -12.11
N LYS A 161 -8.70 -12.11 -12.53
CA LYS A 161 -9.79 -12.61 -13.36
C LYS A 161 -11.13 -12.62 -12.58
N ILE A 162 -11.13 -13.14 -11.34
CA ILE A 162 -12.31 -13.20 -10.50
C ILE A 162 -12.89 -11.79 -10.24
N TYR A 163 -12.03 -10.82 -9.94
CA TYR A 163 -12.43 -9.45 -9.60
C TYR A 163 -12.43 -8.48 -10.80
N ASN A 164 -12.30 -9.00 -12.02
CA ASN A 164 -12.34 -8.23 -13.27
C ASN A 164 -11.40 -7.01 -13.24
N ASN A 165 -10.11 -7.23 -12.96
CA ASN A 165 -9.07 -6.21 -12.97
C ASN A 165 -8.17 -6.35 -14.22
N PRO A 166 -8.56 -5.82 -15.39
CA PRO A 166 -7.86 -6.04 -16.65
C PRO A 166 -6.48 -5.37 -16.68
N LEU A 167 -6.32 -4.23 -16.01
CA LEU A 167 -5.04 -3.51 -16.00
C LEU A 167 -3.96 -4.28 -15.24
N MET A 168 -4.32 -4.85 -14.09
CA MET A 168 -3.39 -5.66 -13.31
C MET A 168 -3.14 -7.00 -13.99
N LEU A 169 -4.18 -7.60 -14.58
CA LEU A 169 -4.06 -8.84 -15.36
C LEU A 169 -3.02 -8.69 -16.48
N MET A 170 -3.07 -7.61 -17.24
CA MET A 170 -2.12 -7.34 -18.31
C MET A 170 -0.66 -7.25 -17.79
N LYS A 171 -0.46 -6.62 -16.63
CA LYS A 171 0.88 -6.55 -16.02
C LYS A 171 1.39 -7.93 -15.62
N ILE A 172 0.54 -8.75 -15.01
CA ILE A 172 0.92 -10.10 -14.58
C ILE A 172 1.25 -10.99 -15.78
N GLU A 173 0.48 -10.92 -16.86
CA GLU A 173 0.76 -11.67 -18.08
C GLU A 173 2.13 -11.29 -18.69
N ASN A 174 2.54 -10.02 -18.58
CA ASN A 174 3.88 -9.61 -18.99
C ASN A 174 4.96 -10.21 -18.09
N TYR A 175 4.80 -10.19 -16.75
CA TYR A 175 5.76 -10.82 -15.84
C TYR A 175 5.89 -12.33 -16.08
N LEU A 176 4.79 -13.02 -16.34
CA LEU A 176 4.80 -14.46 -16.65
C LEU A 176 5.55 -14.75 -17.96
N LYS A 177 5.39 -13.91 -19.00
CA LYS A 177 6.14 -14.03 -20.26
C LYS A 177 7.63 -13.79 -20.08
N GLU A 178 8.00 -12.76 -19.32
CA GLU A 178 9.41 -12.47 -19.01
C GLU A 178 10.06 -13.66 -18.30
N LEU A 179 9.38 -14.28 -17.35
CA LEU A 179 9.86 -15.49 -16.69
C LEU A 179 10.06 -16.69 -17.64
N GLU A 180 9.32 -16.79 -18.74
CA GLU A 180 9.47 -17.90 -19.70
C GLU A 180 10.65 -17.69 -20.67
N THR A 181 11.12 -16.46 -20.82
CA THR A 181 12.19 -16.09 -21.76
C THR A 181 13.59 -16.09 -21.15
N ASP A 182 13.72 -15.99 -19.82
CA ASP A 182 14.95 -16.09 -19.04
C ASP A 182 15.22 -17.54 -18.60
#